data_36b41f942e92316134fd1e0810723882
#
_entry.id   36b41f942e92316134fd1e0810723882
#
_cell.length_a   1.000
_cell.length_b   1.000
_cell.length_c   1.000
_cell.angle_alpha   90.00
_cell.angle_beta   90.00
_cell.angle_gamma   90.00
#
_symmetry.space_group_name_H-M   'P 1'
#
loop_
_entity.id
_entity.type
_entity.pdbx_description
1 polymer ?
#
loop_
_entity_poly.entity_id
_entity_poly.type
_entity_poly.pdbx_seq_one_letter_code
_entity_poly.pdbx_strand_id
1 'polypeptide(L)'
;MAYLGNPKNTIEVLQKYNFNFQKKFGQNFLIDTGILEEIIDSAGITKDDMILEIGPGIGTMTQYLCESARQVIAVEIDTNLIPILKDTLSEYDNVKVINDDILKVDINALAEEYNNGKPIKVVANLPYYITTPIIMGLFESHVPIDSITIMVQKEVADRMQAGPGKKDYGALSLAVQYYSHPEIVVNVPPSCFMPQPKVGNSVISLKRYEKPVVDVDDEKLMFKIIRASFNQRRKTLANGLNNFGGMGLTKEQIQQSIEALGVPVNVRGEALSLTQFAQLSNIIGAAK
;
A
#
# COMPACT_ATOMS: atom_id res chain seq x y z
N MET A 1 -12.17 -19.43 20.76
CA MET A 1 -12.42 -17.98 21.05
C MET A 1 -13.54 -17.44 20.17
N ALA A 2 -14.23 -16.36 20.58
CA ALA A 2 -15.28 -15.78 19.75
C ALA A 2 -14.69 -14.92 18.61
N TYR A 3 -15.22 -15.06 17.40
CA TYR A 3 -14.77 -14.27 16.24
C TYR A 3 -15.12 -12.79 16.40
N LEU A 4 -14.11 -11.94 16.28
CA LEU A 4 -14.22 -10.49 16.40
C LEU A 4 -14.87 -9.81 15.18
N GLY A 5 -15.00 -10.50 14.05
CA GLY A 5 -15.83 -10.06 12.93
C GLY A 5 -17.32 -9.89 13.30
N ASN A 6 -17.75 -10.50 14.40
CA ASN A 6 -19.10 -10.25 14.95
C ASN A 6 -19.09 -8.99 15.82
N PRO A 7 -19.93 -7.98 15.53
CA PRO A 7 -19.99 -6.72 16.28
C PRO A 7 -20.16 -6.88 17.79
N LYS A 8 -20.96 -7.86 18.23
CA LYS A 8 -21.20 -8.13 19.66
C LYS A 8 -19.89 -8.52 20.36
N ASN A 9 -19.12 -9.42 19.79
CA ASN A 9 -17.86 -9.89 20.38
C ASN A 9 -16.83 -8.76 20.43
N THR A 10 -16.76 -7.93 19.38
CA THR A 10 -15.90 -6.73 19.36
C THR A 10 -16.28 -5.77 20.49
N ILE A 11 -17.57 -5.48 20.69
CA ILE A 11 -18.04 -4.60 21.77
C ILE A 11 -17.66 -5.18 23.14
N GLU A 12 -17.86 -6.47 23.36
CA GLU A 12 -17.50 -7.14 24.63
C GLU A 12 -16.00 -7.00 24.93
N VAL A 13 -15.12 -7.19 23.94
CA VAL A 13 -13.68 -7.01 24.11
C VAL A 13 -13.34 -5.55 24.42
N LEU A 14 -13.89 -4.59 23.67
CA LEU A 14 -13.63 -3.17 23.90
C LEU A 14 -14.09 -2.72 25.29
N GLN A 15 -15.22 -3.23 25.77
CA GLN A 15 -15.73 -2.95 27.11
C GLN A 15 -14.86 -3.61 28.20
N LYS A 16 -14.44 -4.87 28.02
CA LYS A 16 -13.55 -5.60 28.94
C LYS A 16 -12.28 -4.82 29.25
N TYR A 17 -11.73 -4.16 28.22
CA TYR A 17 -10.47 -3.41 28.35
C TYR A 17 -10.68 -1.89 28.56
N ASN A 18 -11.92 -1.41 28.72
CA ASN A 18 -12.26 0.02 28.74
C ASN A 18 -11.54 0.80 27.61
N PHE A 19 -11.50 0.21 26.42
CA PHE A 19 -10.71 0.73 25.31
C PHE A 19 -11.25 2.04 24.78
N ASN A 20 -10.36 3.03 24.63
CA ASN A 20 -10.67 4.33 24.06
C ASN A 20 -9.96 4.49 22.72
N PHE A 21 -10.74 4.69 21.66
CA PHE A 21 -10.22 4.87 20.30
C PHE A 21 -9.26 6.06 20.21
N GLN A 22 -8.08 5.80 19.68
CA GLN A 22 -7.04 6.81 19.51
C GLN A 22 -7.17 7.46 18.12
N LYS A 23 -7.69 8.70 18.08
CA LYS A 23 -7.89 9.44 16.82
C LYS A 23 -6.60 9.58 16.01
N LYS A 24 -5.44 9.71 16.68
CA LYS A 24 -4.13 9.85 16.03
C LYS A 24 -3.74 8.62 15.19
N PHE A 25 -4.29 7.44 15.49
CA PHE A 25 -4.01 6.22 14.76
C PHE A 25 -5.11 5.88 13.74
N GLY A 26 -6.18 6.68 13.64
CA GLY A 26 -7.25 6.46 12.67
C GLY A 26 -7.98 5.12 12.83
N GLN A 27 -8.10 4.63 14.06
CA GLN A 27 -8.64 3.29 14.38
C GLN A 27 -10.10 3.16 13.96
N ASN A 28 -10.36 2.24 13.02
CA ASN A 28 -11.68 1.79 12.59
C ASN A 28 -11.60 0.26 12.44
N PHE A 29 -12.15 -0.48 13.40
CA PHE A 29 -12.09 -1.94 13.41
C PHE A 29 -13.16 -2.51 12.49
N LEU A 30 -12.77 -3.44 11.62
CA LEU A 30 -13.69 -4.14 10.74
C LEU A 30 -14.52 -5.12 11.56
N ILE A 31 -15.85 -5.08 11.39
CA ILE A 31 -16.83 -5.87 12.13
C ILE A 31 -17.81 -6.59 11.19
N ASP A 32 -17.34 -7.05 10.06
CA ASP A 32 -18.11 -7.73 9.03
C ASP A 32 -17.40 -9.00 8.59
N THR A 33 -18.00 -10.15 8.88
CA THR A 33 -17.41 -11.46 8.59
C THR A 33 -17.29 -11.73 7.08
N GLY A 34 -18.28 -11.30 6.29
CA GLY A 34 -18.27 -11.50 4.85
C GLY A 34 -17.12 -10.74 4.17
N ILE A 35 -16.87 -9.51 4.61
CA ILE A 35 -15.71 -8.73 4.12
C ILE A 35 -14.38 -9.36 4.54
N LEU A 36 -14.28 -9.88 5.76
CA LEU A 36 -13.08 -10.59 6.23
C LEU A 36 -12.78 -11.83 5.38
N GLU A 37 -13.81 -12.66 5.13
CA GLU A 37 -13.70 -13.84 4.26
C GLU A 37 -13.25 -13.43 2.84
N GLU A 38 -13.84 -12.40 2.27
CA GLU A 38 -13.48 -11.90 0.93
C GLU A 38 -12.03 -11.36 0.85
N ILE A 39 -11.53 -10.74 1.93
CA ILE A 39 -10.11 -10.35 2.03
C ILE A 39 -9.20 -11.59 1.99
N ILE A 40 -9.51 -12.59 2.81
CA ILE A 40 -8.70 -13.82 2.90
C ILE A 40 -8.69 -14.57 1.55
N ASP A 41 -9.86 -14.73 0.93
CA ASP A 41 -10.00 -15.39 -0.35
C ASP A 41 -9.23 -14.67 -1.46
N SER A 42 -9.37 -13.34 -1.53
CA SER A 42 -8.69 -12.53 -2.55
C SER A 42 -7.17 -12.48 -2.37
N ALA A 43 -6.68 -12.62 -1.15
CA ALA A 43 -5.25 -12.70 -0.87
C ALA A 43 -4.66 -14.06 -1.26
N GLY A 44 -5.49 -15.07 -1.57
CA GLY A 44 -5.09 -16.40 -1.99
C GLY A 44 -4.14 -17.07 -0.98
N ILE A 45 -4.46 -16.94 0.32
CA ILE A 45 -3.61 -17.42 1.42
C ILE A 45 -3.71 -18.94 1.53
N THR A 46 -2.56 -19.57 1.73
CA THR A 46 -2.44 -21.02 1.94
C THR A 46 -1.66 -21.34 3.21
N LYS A 47 -1.71 -22.61 3.62
CA LYS A 47 -0.94 -23.10 4.78
C LYS A 47 0.58 -23.12 4.59
N ASP A 48 1.09 -22.73 3.43
CA ASP A 48 2.51 -22.54 3.18
C ASP A 48 2.97 -21.09 3.33
N ASP A 49 2.01 -20.15 3.37
CA ASP A 49 2.31 -18.72 3.35
C ASP A 49 2.71 -18.16 4.72
N MET A 50 3.62 -17.20 4.69
CA MET A 50 3.86 -16.25 5.77
C MET A 50 3.16 -14.93 5.44
N ILE A 51 2.38 -14.43 6.39
CA ILE A 51 1.65 -13.18 6.28
C ILE A 51 2.29 -12.12 7.16
N LEU A 52 2.52 -10.94 6.60
CA LEU A 52 2.77 -9.72 7.36
C LEU A 52 1.46 -8.94 7.46
N GLU A 53 0.91 -8.83 8.66
CA GLU A 53 -0.24 -7.97 8.93
C GLU A 53 0.23 -6.65 9.51
N ILE A 54 -0.23 -5.53 8.93
CA ILE A 54 0.10 -4.18 9.39
C ILE A 54 -1.13 -3.58 10.06
N GLY A 55 -1.01 -3.26 11.36
CA GLY A 55 -2.10 -2.71 12.15
C GLY A 55 -3.20 -3.73 12.46
N PRO A 56 -2.93 -4.81 13.18
CA PRO A 56 -3.93 -5.83 13.54
C PRO A 56 -5.10 -5.30 14.38
N GLY A 57 -4.93 -4.13 15.01
CA GLY A 57 -5.94 -3.55 15.87
C GLY A 57 -6.22 -4.45 17.08
N ILE A 58 -7.46 -4.90 17.23
CA ILE A 58 -7.85 -5.86 18.28
C ILE A 58 -7.69 -7.33 17.86
N GLY A 59 -7.14 -7.59 16.67
CA GLY A 59 -6.91 -8.94 16.15
C GLY A 59 -8.03 -9.51 15.29
N THR A 60 -8.97 -8.69 14.83
CA THR A 60 -10.13 -9.16 14.07
C THR A 60 -9.74 -9.91 12.80
N MET A 61 -8.92 -9.30 11.94
CA MET A 61 -8.45 -9.93 10.71
C MET A 61 -7.37 -10.98 11.02
N THR A 62 -6.57 -10.76 12.07
CA THR A 62 -5.51 -11.67 12.49
C THR A 62 -6.03 -13.07 12.78
N GLN A 63 -7.21 -13.22 13.40
CA GLN A 63 -7.84 -14.52 13.65
C GLN A 63 -8.03 -15.31 12.35
N TYR A 64 -8.60 -14.71 11.32
CA TYR A 64 -8.80 -15.34 10.00
C TYR A 64 -7.48 -15.65 9.29
N LEU A 65 -6.49 -14.75 9.42
CA LEU A 65 -5.15 -14.98 8.89
C LEU A 65 -4.47 -16.19 9.55
N CYS A 66 -4.57 -16.33 10.87
CA CYS A 66 -4.01 -17.47 11.61
C CYS A 66 -4.62 -18.81 11.19
N GLU A 67 -5.92 -18.81 10.88
CA GLU A 67 -6.62 -20.01 10.41
C GLU A 67 -6.23 -20.41 8.98
N SER A 68 -5.79 -19.45 8.15
CA SER A 68 -5.51 -19.66 6.75
C SER A 68 -4.02 -19.83 6.44
N ALA A 69 -3.14 -19.17 7.17
CA ALA A 69 -1.70 -19.12 6.92
C ALA A 69 -0.90 -20.15 7.77
N ARG A 70 0.35 -20.36 7.37
CA ARG A 70 1.36 -21.08 8.16
C ARG A 70 1.86 -20.23 9.32
N GLN A 71 2.14 -18.96 9.07
CA GLN A 71 2.71 -18.00 10.03
C GLN A 71 2.14 -16.62 9.80
N VAL A 72 1.80 -15.92 10.89
CA VAL A 72 1.39 -14.52 10.86
C VAL A 72 2.37 -13.69 11.70
N ILE A 73 2.90 -12.62 11.14
CA ILE A 73 3.64 -11.60 11.86
C ILE A 73 2.79 -10.33 11.82
N ALA A 74 2.31 -9.90 12.99
CA ALA A 74 1.43 -8.72 13.12
C ALA A 74 2.19 -7.56 13.77
N VAL A 75 2.31 -6.42 13.08
CA VAL A 75 3.02 -5.23 13.56
C VAL A 75 2.01 -4.17 13.99
N GLU A 76 2.02 -3.82 15.29
CA GLU A 76 1.08 -2.86 15.90
C GLU A 76 1.84 -1.72 16.59
N ILE A 77 1.49 -0.49 16.25
CA ILE A 77 2.13 0.70 16.82
C ILE A 77 1.51 1.13 18.16
N ASP A 78 0.21 0.84 18.39
CA ASP A 78 -0.48 1.23 19.62
C ASP A 78 -0.21 0.24 20.75
N THR A 79 0.60 0.63 21.72
CA THR A 79 0.92 -0.19 22.90
C THR A 79 -0.32 -0.58 23.72
N ASN A 80 -1.42 0.20 23.65
CA ASN A 80 -2.66 -0.12 24.35
C ASN A 80 -3.39 -1.33 23.77
N LEU A 81 -3.12 -1.67 22.52
CA LEU A 81 -3.71 -2.84 21.85
C LEU A 81 -2.94 -4.14 22.18
N ILE A 82 -1.70 -4.08 22.62
CA ILE A 82 -0.89 -5.28 22.89
C ILE A 82 -1.50 -6.22 23.94
N PRO A 83 -2.03 -5.74 25.09
CA PRO A 83 -2.72 -6.61 26.03
C PRO A 83 -3.99 -7.25 25.45
N ILE A 84 -4.71 -6.52 24.60
CA ILE A 84 -5.92 -7.01 23.91
C ILE A 84 -5.52 -8.12 22.93
N LEU A 85 -4.51 -7.89 22.10
CA LEU A 85 -4.01 -8.88 21.15
C LEU A 85 -3.53 -10.17 21.82
N LYS A 86 -2.86 -10.06 22.97
CA LYS A 86 -2.48 -11.23 23.77
C LYS A 86 -3.66 -12.08 24.21
N ASP A 87 -4.79 -11.46 24.52
CA ASP A 87 -6.02 -12.15 24.91
C ASP A 87 -6.76 -12.71 23.69
N THR A 88 -7.02 -11.86 22.69
CA THR A 88 -7.80 -12.20 21.50
C THR A 88 -7.12 -13.19 20.54
N LEU A 89 -5.83 -13.39 20.67
CA LEU A 89 -5.04 -14.31 19.85
C LEU A 89 -4.45 -15.48 20.67
N SER A 90 -4.86 -15.65 21.94
CA SER A 90 -4.27 -16.61 22.85
C SER A 90 -4.43 -18.09 22.45
N GLU A 91 -5.38 -18.41 21.56
CA GLU A 91 -5.62 -19.78 21.06
C GLU A 91 -4.79 -20.10 19.79
N TYR A 92 -4.08 -19.12 19.23
CA TYR A 92 -3.26 -19.29 18.02
C TYR A 92 -1.78 -19.37 18.38
N ASP A 93 -1.09 -20.40 17.92
CA ASP A 93 0.33 -20.65 18.15
C ASP A 93 1.21 -20.19 16.96
N ASN A 94 0.59 -19.84 15.85
CA ASN A 94 1.23 -19.41 14.60
C ASN A 94 1.24 -17.90 14.39
N VAL A 95 1.08 -17.08 15.44
CA VAL A 95 1.11 -15.63 15.37
C VAL A 95 2.16 -15.03 16.29
N LYS A 96 2.90 -14.04 15.77
CA LYS A 96 3.79 -13.19 16.55
C LYS A 96 3.38 -11.73 16.42
N VAL A 97 3.10 -11.09 17.54
CA VAL A 97 2.81 -9.65 17.61
C VAL A 97 4.10 -8.89 17.93
N ILE A 98 4.42 -7.90 17.10
CA ILE A 98 5.53 -6.98 17.27
C ILE A 98 4.95 -5.59 17.54
N ASN A 99 5.34 -4.99 18.68
CA ASN A 99 4.93 -3.63 18.99
C ASN A 99 5.99 -2.64 18.48
N ASP A 100 5.80 -2.16 17.26
CA ASP A 100 6.71 -1.18 16.62
C ASP A 100 5.98 -0.41 15.51
N ASP A 101 6.67 0.60 14.97
CA ASP A 101 6.27 1.32 13.77
C ASP A 101 6.72 0.56 12.52
N ILE A 102 5.76 0.16 11.67
CA ILE A 102 6.05 -0.61 10.46
C ILE A 102 7.10 0.05 9.55
N LEU A 103 7.18 1.37 9.55
CA LEU A 103 8.18 2.12 8.77
C LEU A 103 9.61 1.98 9.30
N LYS A 104 9.79 1.39 10.50
CA LYS A 104 11.09 1.14 11.14
C LYS A 104 11.44 -0.34 11.20
N VAL A 105 10.46 -1.21 10.99
CA VAL A 105 10.65 -2.66 11.03
C VAL A 105 11.45 -3.10 9.81
N ASP A 106 12.49 -3.88 10.05
CA ASP A 106 13.23 -4.57 8.99
C ASP A 106 12.45 -5.80 8.51
N ILE A 107 11.63 -5.59 7.47
CA ILE A 107 10.78 -6.64 6.91
C ILE A 107 11.62 -7.73 6.22
N ASN A 108 12.80 -7.39 5.68
CA ASN A 108 13.72 -8.39 5.11
C ASN A 108 14.22 -9.35 6.19
N ALA A 109 14.60 -8.82 7.35
CA ALA A 109 15.00 -9.65 8.49
C ALA A 109 13.84 -10.56 8.96
N LEU A 110 12.60 -10.08 8.98
CA LEU A 110 11.43 -10.89 9.31
C LEU A 110 11.18 -11.99 8.26
N ALA A 111 11.29 -11.68 6.97
CA ALA A 111 11.15 -12.66 5.91
C ALA A 111 12.25 -13.74 5.99
N GLU A 112 13.49 -13.37 6.33
CA GLU A 112 14.58 -14.31 6.53
C GLU A 112 14.34 -15.21 7.75
N GLU A 113 13.99 -14.63 8.90
CA GLU A 113 13.79 -15.35 10.15
C GLU A 113 12.61 -16.32 10.11
N TYR A 114 11.46 -15.88 9.53
CA TYR A 114 10.20 -16.65 9.60
C TYR A 114 9.80 -17.33 8.30
N ASN A 115 10.46 -17.02 7.17
CA ASN A 115 10.13 -17.57 5.85
C ASN A 115 11.37 -18.00 5.03
N ASN A 116 12.54 -18.06 5.64
CA ASN A 116 13.80 -18.41 4.98
C ASN A 116 14.06 -17.55 3.72
N GLY A 117 13.78 -16.26 3.78
CA GLY A 117 13.96 -15.30 2.69
C GLY A 117 12.98 -15.47 1.50
N LYS A 118 12.03 -16.40 1.59
CA LYS A 118 11.01 -16.57 0.55
C LYS A 118 10.01 -15.41 0.54
N PRO A 119 9.33 -15.18 -0.60
CA PRO A 119 8.31 -14.15 -0.70
C PRO A 119 7.21 -14.30 0.36
N ILE A 120 6.76 -13.16 0.89
CA ILE A 120 5.71 -13.05 1.87
C ILE A 120 4.48 -12.37 1.26
N LYS A 121 3.32 -12.57 1.86
CA LYS A 121 2.11 -11.81 1.53
C LYS A 121 1.86 -10.77 2.60
N VAL A 122 1.44 -9.57 2.19
CA VAL A 122 1.08 -8.48 3.10
C VAL A 122 -0.44 -8.33 3.10
N VAL A 123 -1.05 -8.33 4.28
CA VAL A 123 -2.48 -8.07 4.43
C VAL A 123 -2.67 -6.98 5.49
N ALA A 124 -3.48 -5.95 5.20
CA ALA A 124 -3.66 -4.85 6.14
C ALA A 124 -4.96 -4.08 5.96
N ASN A 125 -5.51 -3.60 7.07
CA ASN A 125 -6.47 -2.50 7.10
C ASN A 125 -5.71 -1.22 7.44
N LEU A 126 -5.23 -0.48 6.43
CA LEU A 126 -4.28 0.61 6.63
C LEU A 126 -4.93 1.89 7.17
N PRO A 127 -4.31 2.53 8.19
CA PRO A 127 -4.71 3.87 8.61
C PRO A 127 -4.53 4.89 7.47
N TYR A 128 -5.52 5.76 7.28
CA TYR A 128 -5.61 6.65 6.13
C TYR A 128 -4.43 7.61 5.97
N TYR A 129 -3.86 8.09 7.09
CA TYR A 129 -2.80 9.09 7.10
C TYR A 129 -1.42 8.55 6.68
N ILE A 130 -1.23 7.22 6.68
CA ILE A 130 0.07 6.59 6.43
C ILE A 130 0.05 5.57 5.28
N THR A 131 -1.07 5.40 4.60
CA THR A 131 -1.26 4.44 3.52
C THR A 131 -0.18 4.56 2.44
N THR A 132 0.02 5.76 1.87
CA THR A 132 1.02 5.95 0.79
C THR A 132 2.45 5.69 1.24
N PRO A 133 2.94 6.22 2.38
CA PRO A 133 4.27 5.87 2.89
C PRO A 133 4.50 4.38 3.10
N ILE A 134 3.51 3.65 3.62
CA ILE A 134 3.64 2.20 3.83
C ILE A 134 3.78 1.48 2.48
N ILE A 135 2.90 1.74 1.52
CA ILE A 135 2.93 1.08 0.21
C ILE A 135 4.24 1.37 -0.52
N MET A 136 4.67 2.62 -0.52
CA MET A 136 5.94 2.99 -1.14
C MET A 136 7.13 2.32 -0.45
N GLY A 137 7.13 2.29 0.89
CA GLY A 137 8.16 1.60 1.66
C GLY A 137 8.25 0.11 1.33
N LEU A 138 7.11 -0.58 1.20
CA LEU A 138 7.07 -1.99 0.82
C LEU A 138 7.66 -2.25 -0.58
N PHE A 139 7.42 -1.36 -1.54
CA PHE A 139 7.95 -1.51 -2.89
C PHE A 139 9.43 -1.11 -3.01
N GLU A 140 9.81 0.02 -2.41
CA GLU A 140 11.16 0.59 -2.54
C GLU A 140 12.22 -0.16 -1.69
N SER A 141 11.81 -0.89 -0.65
CA SER A 141 12.72 -1.63 0.24
C SER A 141 13.23 -2.96 -0.33
N HIS A 142 12.81 -3.34 -1.53
CA HIS A 142 13.15 -4.62 -2.17
C HIS A 142 12.84 -5.86 -1.31
N VAL A 143 11.88 -5.75 -0.41
CA VAL A 143 11.36 -6.88 0.37
C VAL A 143 10.82 -7.94 -0.60
N PRO A 144 11.06 -9.24 -0.35
CA PRO A 144 10.48 -10.31 -1.15
C PRO A 144 8.96 -10.41 -0.86
N ILE A 145 8.17 -9.65 -1.59
CA ILE A 145 6.71 -9.63 -1.49
C ILE A 145 6.12 -10.31 -2.73
N ASP A 146 5.21 -11.25 -2.51
CA ASP A 146 4.40 -11.88 -3.56
C ASP A 146 3.19 -11.01 -3.91
N SER A 147 2.44 -10.61 -2.88
CA SER A 147 1.23 -9.81 -3.04
C SER A 147 0.96 -8.93 -1.81
N ILE A 148 0.22 -7.84 -2.04
CA ILE A 148 -0.26 -6.93 -1.01
C ILE A 148 -1.78 -6.82 -1.16
N THR A 149 -2.54 -7.29 -0.16
CA THR A 149 -4.00 -7.14 -0.11
C THR A 149 -4.34 -6.18 1.01
N ILE A 150 -4.81 -5.00 0.67
CA ILE A 150 -5.00 -3.92 1.63
C ILE A 150 -6.38 -3.29 1.52
N MET A 151 -6.92 -2.90 2.68
CA MET A 151 -8.09 -2.05 2.73
C MET A 151 -7.66 -0.61 2.95
N VAL A 152 -8.15 0.27 2.06
CA VAL A 152 -7.82 1.70 2.02
C VAL A 152 -9.09 2.51 1.73
N GLN A 153 -9.03 3.83 1.89
CA GLN A 153 -10.13 4.69 1.41
C GLN A 153 -10.38 4.44 -0.08
N LYS A 154 -11.66 4.42 -0.47
CA LYS A 154 -12.07 4.19 -1.87
C LYS A 154 -11.35 5.12 -2.84
N GLU A 155 -11.23 6.40 -2.52
CA GLU A 155 -10.50 7.39 -3.32
C GLU A 155 -9.04 6.98 -3.57
N VAL A 156 -8.38 6.37 -2.56
CA VAL A 156 -6.98 5.93 -2.67
C VAL A 156 -6.88 4.69 -3.56
N ALA A 157 -7.81 3.74 -3.43
CA ALA A 157 -7.88 2.57 -4.32
C ALA A 157 -8.15 2.98 -5.77
N ASP A 158 -9.13 3.87 -6.01
CA ASP A 158 -9.44 4.40 -7.34
C ASP A 158 -8.20 5.09 -7.96
N ARG A 159 -7.42 5.81 -7.14
CA ARG A 159 -6.17 6.47 -7.57
C ARG A 159 -5.10 5.46 -7.97
N MET A 160 -4.95 4.34 -7.27
CA MET A 160 -3.98 3.29 -7.62
C MET A 160 -4.24 2.67 -8.99
N GLN A 161 -5.52 2.53 -9.37
CA GLN A 161 -5.93 1.97 -10.67
C GLN A 161 -6.05 3.02 -11.79
N ALA A 162 -5.98 4.31 -11.46
CA ALA A 162 -6.21 5.35 -12.45
C ALA A 162 -5.16 5.32 -13.55
N GLY A 163 -5.61 5.47 -14.80
CA GLY A 163 -4.77 5.61 -15.99
C GLY A 163 -4.57 7.07 -16.43
N PRO A 164 -3.72 7.30 -17.44
CA PRO A 164 -3.44 8.64 -17.98
C PRO A 164 -4.69 9.43 -18.35
N GLY A 165 -4.66 10.74 -18.09
CA GLY A 165 -5.76 11.66 -18.40
C GLY A 165 -6.94 11.60 -17.42
N LYS A 166 -6.95 10.69 -16.47
CA LYS A 166 -7.99 10.64 -15.41
C LYS A 166 -7.63 11.61 -14.28
N LYS A 167 -8.68 12.15 -13.60
CA LYS A 167 -8.53 13.10 -12.49
C LYS A 167 -7.68 12.50 -11.35
N ASP A 168 -7.86 11.23 -11.08
CA ASP A 168 -7.22 10.55 -9.96
C ASP A 168 -5.83 9.98 -10.30
N TYR A 169 -5.42 10.05 -11.58
CA TYR A 169 -4.10 9.62 -12.02
C TYR A 169 -2.98 10.50 -11.45
N GLY A 170 -1.94 9.87 -10.91
CA GLY A 170 -0.83 10.58 -10.28
C GLY A 170 0.37 9.71 -9.96
N ALA A 171 1.28 10.24 -9.15
CA ALA A 171 2.50 9.53 -8.78
C ALA A 171 2.23 8.18 -8.10
N LEU A 172 1.17 8.09 -7.27
CA LEU A 172 0.78 6.83 -6.63
C LEU A 172 0.32 5.80 -7.66
N SER A 173 -0.48 6.20 -8.67
CA SER A 173 -0.90 5.32 -9.75
C SER A 173 0.28 4.70 -10.48
N LEU A 174 1.24 5.56 -10.86
CA LEU A 174 2.44 5.15 -11.58
C LEU A 174 3.34 4.24 -10.75
N ALA A 175 3.54 4.56 -9.47
CA ALA A 175 4.35 3.75 -8.59
C ALA A 175 3.74 2.35 -8.38
N VAL A 176 2.45 2.28 -8.06
CA VAL A 176 1.75 1.00 -7.86
C VAL A 176 1.78 0.17 -9.15
N GLN A 177 1.47 0.79 -10.30
CA GLN A 177 1.43 0.09 -11.59
C GLN A 177 2.81 -0.29 -12.14
N TYR A 178 3.88 0.33 -11.66
CA TYR A 178 5.25 -0.07 -11.99
C TYR A 178 5.64 -1.39 -11.31
N TYR A 179 5.26 -1.56 -10.04
CA TYR A 179 5.66 -2.72 -9.24
C TYR A 179 4.64 -3.86 -9.24
N SER A 180 3.35 -3.56 -9.51
CA SER A 180 2.27 -4.52 -9.34
C SER A 180 1.08 -4.28 -10.28
N HIS A 181 0.21 -5.28 -10.36
CA HIS A 181 -1.11 -5.16 -10.98
C HIS A 181 -2.14 -4.82 -9.90
N PRO A 182 -2.70 -3.59 -9.87
CA PRO A 182 -3.73 -3.21 -8.91
C PRO A 182 -5.11 -3.68 -9.37
N GLU A 183 -5.86 -4.35 -8.48
CA GLU A 183 -7.23 -4.80 -8.71
C GLU A 183 -8.10 -4.51 -7.48
N ILE A 184 -9.18 -3.73 -7.65
CA ILE A 184 -10.17 -3.54 -6.57
C ILE A 184 -11.00 -4.82 -6.47
N VAL A 185 -10.95 -5.44 -5.29
CA VAL A 185 -11.67 -6.69 -4.98
C VAL A 185 -13.10 -6.39 -4.59
N VAL A 186 -13.28 -5.54 -3.56
CA VAL A 186 -14.59 -5.22 -3.01
C VAL A 186 -14.64 -3.79 -2.46
N ASN A 187 -15.81 -3.15 -2.56
CA ASN A 187 -16.08 -1.89 -1.90
C ASN A 187 -16.71 -2.14 -0.53
N VAL A 188 -16.17 -1.49 0.51
CA VAL A 188 -16.54 -1.71 1.89
C VAL A 188 -17.24 -0.46 2.44
N PRO A 189 -18.56 -0.54 2.75
CA PRO A 189 -19.29 0.59 3.28
C PRO A 189 -18.89 0.93 4.73
N PRO A 190 -19.08 2.18 5.18
CA PRO A 190 -18.76 2.60 6.55
C PRO A 190 -19.42 1.76 7.65
N SER A 191 -20.59 1.17 7.36
CA SER A 191 -21.34 0.32 8.32
C SER A 191 -20.60 -0.95 8.75
N CYS A 192 -19.60 -1.39 7.96
CA CYS A 192 -18.76 -2.55 8.30
C CYS A 192 -17.68 -2.24 9.34
N PHE A 193 -17.64 -1.03 9.89
CA PHE A 193 -16.59 -0.60 10.84
C PHE A 193 -17.15 -0.07 12.16
N MET A 194 -16.31 -0.19 13.19
CA MET A 194 -16.51 0.41 14.51
C MET A 194 -15.22 1.13 14.97
N PRO A 195 -15.29 2.48 15.19
CA PRO A 195 -16.35 3.39 14.80
C PRO A 195 -16.48 3.51 13.28
N GLN A 196 -17.65 3.97 12.81
CA GLN A 196 -17.87 4.14 11.37
C GLN A 196 -17.03 5.31 10.83
N PRO A 197 -16.22 5.08 9.77
CA PRO A 197 -15.51 6.15 9.09
C PRO A 197 -16.48 7.05 8.30
N LYS A 198 -16.04 8.26 7.95
CA LYS A 198 -16.86 9.20 7.17
C LYS A 198 -16.95 8.87 5.68
N VAL A 199 -16.06 8.02 5.18
CA VAL A 199 -15.91 7.66 3.76
C VAL A 199 -15.88 6.15 3.61
N GLY A 200 -16.29 5.66 2.45
CA GLY A 200 -16.19 4.24 2.11
C GLY A 200 -14.74 3.82 1.88
N ASN A 201 -14.51 2.53 2.04
CA ASN A 201 -13.24 1.88 1.80
C ASN A 201 -13.34 0.94 0.60
N SER A 202 -12.22 0.46 0.13
CA SER A 202 -12.12 -0.63 -0.83
C SER A 202 -10.96 -1.54 -0.44
N VAL A 203 -11.15 -2.83 -0.63
CA VAL A 203 -10.06 -3.80 -0.62
C VAL A 203 -9.44 -3.79 -2.01
N ILE A 204 -8.14 -3.64 -2.08
CA ILE A 204 -7.36 -3.68 -3.32
C ILE A 204 -6.25 -4.71 -3.19
N SER A 205 -6.12 -5.56 -4.21
CA SER A 205 -5.03 -6.50 -4.37
C SER A 205 -3.97 -5.92 -5.29
N LEU A 206 -2.73 -5.98 -4.88
CA LEU A 206 -1.55 -5.54 -5.62
C LEU A 206 -0.66 -6.77 -5.83
N LYS A 207 -0.85 -7.47 -6.93
CA LYS A 207 -0.03 -8.62 -7.27
C LYS A 207 1.28 -8.15 -7.88
N ARG A 208 2.40 -8.46 -7.22
CA ARG A 208 3.72 -7.99 -7.65
C ARG A 208 4.12 -8.66 -8.97
N TYR A 209 4.72 -7.88 -9.86
CA TYR A 209 5.34 -8.40 -11.06
C TYR A 209 6.69 -9.05 -10.72
N GLU A 210 7.03 -10.15 -11.39
CA GLU A 210 8.35 -10.77 -11.29
C GLU A 210 9.45 -9.85 -11.84
N LYS A 211 9.11 -9.05 -12.85
CA LYS A 211 9.99 -8.03 -13.46
C LYS A 211 9.18 -6.76 -13.70
N PRO A 212 9.82 -5.58 -13.65
CA PRO A 212 9.17 -4.33 -14.01
C PRO A 212 8.50 -4.40 -15.38
N VAL A 213 7.31 -3.81 -15.52
CA VAL A 213 6.52 -3.82 -16.76
C VAL A 213 7.05 -2.88 -17.85
N VAL A 214 8.05 -2.07 -17.51
CA VAL A 214 8.74 -1.14 -18.42
C VAL A 214 10.23 -1.20 -18.18
N ASP A 215 11.02 -1.06 -19.25
CA ASP A 215 12.48 -0.99 -19.18
C ASP A 215 12.90 0.45 -18.86
N VAL A 216 13.64 0.61 -17.76
CA VAL A 216 14.19 1.90 -17.32
C VAL A 216 15.61 1.71 -16.81
N ASP A 217 16.52 2.53 -17.30
CA ASP A 217 17.95 2.45 -16.95
C ASP A 217 18.22 2.97 -15.53
N ASP A 218 17.47 3.99 -15.09
CA ASP A 218 17.55 4.57 -13.74
C ASP A 218 16.14 4.78 -13.17
N GLU A 219 15.70 3.82 -12.33
CA GLU A 219 14.42 3.84 -11.63
C GLU A 219 14.28 5.10 -10.74
N LYS A 220 15.36 5.49 -10.05
CA LYS A 220 15.34 6.68 -9.17
C LYS A 220 15.11 7.96 -9.96
N LEU A 221 15.73 8.06 -11.14
CA LEU A 221 15.50 9.17 -12.05
C LEU A 221 14.08 9.20 -12.56
N MET A 222 13.51 8.05 -12.97
CA MET A 222 12.12 7.96 -13.43
C MET A 222 11.16 8.44 -12.35
N PHE A 223 11.27 7.93 -11.11
CA PHE A 223 10.40 8.39 -10.03
C PHE A 223 10.64 9.85 -9.63
N LYS A 224 11.83 10.39 -9.81
CA LYS A 224 12.10 11.82 -9.65
C LYS A 224 11.37 12.65 -10.71
N ILE A 225 11.39 12.21 -11.98
CA ILE A 225 10.65 12.84 -13.08
C ILE A 225 9.15 12.79 -12.83
N ILE A 226 8.61 11.65 -12.41
CA ILE A 226 7.21 11.49 -12.03
C ILE A 226 6.83 12.47 -10.92
N ARG A 227 7.57 12.50 -9.81
CA ARG A 227 7.33 13.45 -8.70
C ARG A 227 7.35 14.90 -9.16
N ALA A 228 8.34 15.29 -9.97
CA ALA A 228 8.44 16.63 -10.52
C ALA A 228 7.22 17.02 -11.37
N SER A 229 6.74 16.07 -12.19
CA SER A 229 5.59 16.26 -13.08
C SER A 229 4.28 16.50 -12.32
N PHE A 230 4.09 15.80 -11.17
CA PHE A 230 2.85 15.89 -10.39
C PHE A 230 2.90 16.93 -9.27
N ASN A 231 4.08 17.44 -8.89
CA ASN A 231 4.22 18.50 -7.90
C ASN A 231 3.51 19.80 -8.32
N GLN A 232 3.48 20.08 -9.63
CA GLN A 232 2.80 21.23 -10.22
C GLN A 232 1.82 20.78 -11.32
N ARG A 233 0.86 19.93 -10.98
CA ARG A 233 -0.07 19.25 -11.89
C ARG A 233 -0.68 20.12 -12.99
N ARG A 234 -0.96 21.42 -12.70
CA ARG A 234 -1.53 22.37 -13.65
C ARG A 234 -0.53 22.95 -14.66
N LYS A 235 0.77 22.73 -14.48
CA LYS A 235 1.82 23.20 -15.38
C LYS A 235 2.14 22.17 -16.44
N THR A 236 2.78 22.63 -17.53
CA THR A 236 3.33 21.70 -18.54
C THR A 236 4.43 20.85 -17.94
N LEU A 237 4.68 19.68 -18.52
CA LEU A 237 5.76 18.78 -18.10
C LEU A 237 7.10 19.49 -18.06
N ALA A 238 7.47 20.25 -19.11
CA ALA A 238 8.68 21.03 -19.15
C ALA A 238 8.83 22.00 -17.95
N ASN A 239 7.76 22.73 -17.64
CA ASN A 239 7.76 23.64 -16.49
C ASN A 239 7.84 22.88 -15.15
N GLY A 240 7.15 21.74 -15.02
CA GLY A 240 7.23 20.90 -13.82
C GLY A 240 8.64 20.41 -13.56
N LEU A 241 9.31 19.88 -14.57
CA LEU A 241 10.69 19.39 -14.49
C LEU A 241 11.69 20.52 -14.19
N ASN A 242 11.56 21.66 -14.88
CA ASN A 242 12.45 22.79 -14.67
C ASN A 242 12.34 23.40 -13.27
N ASN A 243 11.11 23.54 -12.75
CA ASN A 243 10.85 24.17 -11.44
C ASN A 243 11.16 23.25 -10.26
N PHE A 244 11.18 21.93 -10.46
CA PHE A 244 11.50 20.98 -9.40
C PHE A 244 12.95 21.05 -8.93
N GLY A 245 13.86 21.46 -9.84
CA GLY A 245 15.28 21.53 -9.59
C GLY A 245 15.99 20.18 -9.49
N GLY A 246 17.30 20.20 -9.54
CA GLY A 246 18.12 19.01 -9.35
C GLY A 246 17.99 17.92 -10.42
N MET A 247 17.45 18.25 -11.61
CA MET A 247 17.50 17.35 -12.77
C MET A 247 18.86 17.35 -13.43
N GLY A 248 19.68 18.38 -13.20
CA GLY A 248 20.99 18.54 -13.84
C GLY A 248 20.94 18.90 -15.32
N LEU A 249 19.79 19.44 -15.79
CA LEU A 249 19.51 19.78 -17.18
C LEU A 249 19.11 21.24 -17.33
N THR A 250 19.46 21.84 -18.48
CA THR A 250 18.94 23.15 -18.87
C THR A 250 17.49 23.05 -19.37
N LYS A 251 16.82 24.20 -19.49
CA LYS A 251 15.47 24.23 -20.07
C LYS A 251 15.42 23.68 -21.49
N GLU A 252 16.43 23.99 -22.28
CA GLU A 252 16.59 23.55 -23.67
C GLU A 252 16.73 22.03 -23.74
N GLN A 253 17.54 21.44 -22.85
CA GLN A 253 17.71 19.98 -22.79
C GLN A 253 16.42 19.27 -22.36
N ILE A 254 15.68 19.83 -21.38
CA ILE A 254 14.37 19.30 -20.99
C ILE A 254 13.38 19.35 -22.16
N GLN A 255 13.34 20.45 -22.90
CA GLN A 255 12.44 20.60 -24.05
C GLN A 255 12.81 19.59 -25.15
N GLN A 256 14.10 19.48 -25.51
CA GLN A 256 14.61 18.51 -26.49
C GLN A 256 14.28 17.07 -26.09
N SER A 257 14.37 16.73 -24.78
CA SER A 257 14.00 15.40 -24.28
C SER A 257 12.51 15.09 -24.45
N ILE A 258 11.64 16.09 -24.23
CA ILE A 258 10.19 15.95 -24.44
C ILE A 258 9.86 15.82 -25.93
N GLU A 259 10.51 16.61 -26.80
CA GLU A 259 10.38 16.49 -28.26
C GLU A 259 10.84 15.12 -28.77
N ALA A 260 11.96 14.61 -28.25
CA ALA A 260 12.47 13.28 -28.59
C ALA A 260 11.53 12.14 -28.15
N LEU A 261 10.72 12.37 -27.10
CA LEU A 261 9.66 11.43 -26.68
C LEU A 261 8.49 11.38 -27.69
N GLY A 262 8.39 12.35 -28.61
CA GLY A 262 7.33 12.41 -29.62
C GLY A 262 5.99 12.92 -29.10
N VAL A 263 5.97 13.64 -27.97
CA VAL A 263 4.76 14.24 -27.40
C VAL A 263 4.75 15.77 -27.56
N PRO A 264 3.57 16.41 -27.54
CA PRO A 264 3.48 17.87 -27.65
C PRO A 264 4.28 18.58 -26.54
N VAL A 265 5.01 19.66 -26.87
CA VAL A 265 5.84 20.41 -25.91
C VAL A 265 5.03 20.98 -24.74
N ASN A 266 3.75 21.26 -24.95
CA ASN A 266 2.83 21.75 -23.92
C ASN A 266 2.12 20.65 -23.14
N VAL A 267 2.51 19.38 -23.32
CA VAL A 267 1.92 18.22 -22.60
C VAL A 267 2.06 18.41 -21.09
N ARG A 268 1.08 17.91 -20.35
CA ARG A 268 1.15 17.81 -18.88
C ARG A 268 1.55 16.39 -18.46
N GLY A 269 2.21 16.26 -17.32
CA GLY A 269 2.62 14.95 -16.81
C GLY A 269 1.46 13.95 -16.64
N GLU A 270 0.24 14.45 -16.31
CA GLU A 270 -0.94 13.61 -16.19
C GLU A 270 -1.41 12.92 -17.49
N ALA A 271 -0.90 13.35 -18.63
CA ALA A 271 -1.23 12.74 -19.92
C ALA A 271 -0.27 11.61 -20.31
N LEU A 272 0.87 11.49 -19.65
CA LEU A 272 1.88 10.47 -19.98
C LEU A 272 1.55 9.13 -19.31
N SER A 273 1.73 8.05 -20.08
CA SER A 273 1.70 6.69 -19.56
C SER A 273 2.99 6.34 -18.78
N LEU A 274 2.96 5.24 -18.03
CA LEU A 274 4.15 4.70 -17.36
C LEU A 274 5.29 4.42 -18.36
N THR A 275 4.97 3.84 -19.52
CA THR A 275 5.94 3.59 -20.59
C THR A 275 6.59 4.89 -21.09
N GLN A 276 5.81 5.95 -21.26
CA GLN A 276 6.35 7.25 -21.67
C GLN A 276 7.21 7.89 -20.59
N PHE A 277 6.89 7.71 -19.31
CA PHE A 277 7.77 8.15 -18.21
C PHE A 277 9.10 7.38 -18.19
N ALA A 278 9.08 6.07 -18.43
CA ALA A 278 10.30 5.27 -18.55
C ALA A 278 11.18 5.71 -19.74
N GLN A 279 10.57 5.88 -20.91
CA GLN A 279 11.25 6.38 -22.12
C GLN A 279 11.85 7.78 -21.89
N LEU A 280 11.08 8.69 -21.28
CA LEU A 280 11.58 10.03 -20.94
C LEU A 280 12.75 9.97 -19.96
N SER A 281 12.70 9.07 -18.98
CA SER A 281 13.81 8.86 -18.05
C SER A 281 15.07 8.40 -18.76
N ASN A 282 14.97 7.44 -19.67
CA ASN A 282 16.12 6.94 -20.45
C ASN A 282 16.71 8.03 -21.37
N ILE A 283 15.84 8.82 -22.04
CA ILE A 283 16.29 9.97 -22.86
C ILE A 283 17.03 10.99 -22.00
N ILE A 284 16.48 11.36 -20.85
CA ILE A 284 17.08 12.32 -19.92
C ILE A 284 18.39 11.75 -19.33
N GLY A 285 18.43 10.47 -19.01
CA GLY A 285 19.63 9.79 -18.51
C GLY A 285 20.77 9.82 -19.50
N ALA A 286 20.48 9.57 -20.78
CA ALA A 286 21.47 9.61 -21.86
C ALA A 286 21.96 11.04 -22.22
N ALA A 287 21.21 12.09 -21.83
CA ALA A 287 21.57 13.49 -22.10
C ALA A 287 22.44 14.14 -21.00
N LYS A 288 22.71 13.42 -19.90
CA LYS A 288 23.56 13.83 -18.77
C LYS A 288 25.01 13.44 -19.01
#